data_388a8941499414fac4492a065f58196e
#
_entry.id   388a8941499414fac4492a065f58196e
#
_cell.length_a   1.000
_cell.length_b   1.000
_cell.length_c   1.000
_cell.angle_alpha   90.00
_cell.angle_beta   90.00
_cell.angle_gamma   90.00
#
_symmetry.space_group_name_H-M   'P 1'
#
loop_
_entity.id
_entity.type
_entity.pdbx_description
1 polymer ?
#
loop_
_entity_poly.entity_id
_entity_poly.type
_entity_poly.pdbx_seq_one_letter_code
_entity_poly.pdbx_strand_id
1 'polypeptide(L)'
;LVERIFRALIALAAFAGLGIQLWILLESPAFASDLEAGWRFLAFFTILTNLMVGIVSAVSAIAPNSASGRLLAGANTRAGVVLYIGLVGVIYHLLLSGLWDPQGWQKIADLLLHTATPVMMAIAWIFFDAKKDLTLKALPQIIVYPVAYTVYAMIRGAGDGFYPYPFIDVSELGYARVLMNVVGLTAAFLFAGGLLILIGRALSAVGFRTSPAR
;
A
#
# COMPACT_ATOMS: atom_id res chain seq x y z
N LEU A 1 13.89 -15.31 -14.48
CA LEU A 1 13.11 -14.62 -15.51
C LEU A 1 11.64 -14.46 -15.07
N VAL A 2 10.94 -15.53 -14.66
CA VAL A 2 9.50 -15.50 -14.25
C VAL A 2 9.25 -14.44 -13.16
N GLU A 3 10.04 -14.41 -12.09
CA GLU A 3 9.91 -13.40 -11.03
C GLU A 3 10.01 -11.97 -11.58
N ARG A 4 11.00 -11.71 -12.43
CA ARG A 4 11.20 -10.36 -13.00
C ARG A 4 10.02 -9.92 -13.87
N ILE A 5 9.50 -10.83 -14.70
CA ILE A 5 8.29 -10.56 -15.51
C ILE A 5 7.10 -10.27 -14.60
N PHE A 6 6.87 -11.09 -13.58
CA PHE A 6 5.75 -10.89 -12.67
C PHE A 6 5.86 -9.55 -11.91
N ARG A 7 7.06 -9.18 -11.46
CA ARG A 7 7.29 -7.86 -10.84
C ARG A 7 7.09 -6.70 -11.81
N ALA A 8 7.47 -6.86 -13.09
CA ALA A 8 7.18 -5.85 -14.12
C ALA A 8 5.67 -5.67 -14.30
N LEU A 9 4.90 -6.76 -14.29
CA LEU A 9 3.43 -6.69 -14.38
C LEU A 9 2.81 -6.00 -13.15
N ILE A 10 3.33 -6.24 -11.94
CA ILE A 10 2.89 -5.51 -10.74
C ILE A 10 3.18 -4.02 -10.88
N ALA A 11 4.37 -3.65 -11.30
CA ALA A 11 4.76 -2.26 -11.50
C ALA A 11 3.85 -1.58 -12.55
N LEU A 12 3.58 -2.26 -13.66
CA LEU A 12 2.68 -1.78 -14.70
C LEU A 12 1.26 -1.58 -14.18
N ALA A 13 0.70 -2.54 -13.43
CA ALA A 13 -0.63 -2.42 -12.84
C ALA A 13 -0.73 -1.24 -11.86
N ALA A 14 0.26 -1.09 -10.98
CA ALA A 14 0.31 -0.01 -10.01
C ALA A 14 0.41 1.37 -10.71
N PHE A 15 1.37 1.54 -11.63
CA PHE A 15 1.55 2.81 -12.34
C PHE A 15 0.42 3.12 -13.32
N ALA A 16 -0.19 2.12 -13.96
CA ALA A 16 -1.38 2.33 -14.79
C ALA A 16 -2.56 2.81 -13.94
N GLY A 17 -2.83 2.17 -12.80
CA GLY A 17 -3.87 2.60 -11.86
C GLY A 17 -3.64 4.02 -11.35
N LEU A 18 -2.41 4.33 -10.93
CA LEU A 18 -2.02 5.68 -10.48
C LEU A 18 -2.14 6.72 -11.60
N GLY A 19 -1.70 6.39 -12.82
CA GLY A 19 -1.77 7.30 -13.96
C GLY A 19 -3.21 7.61 -14.37
N ILE A 20 -4.08 6.58 -14.44
CA ILE A 20 -5.50 6.75 -14.72
C ILE A 20 -6.16 7.60 -13.63
N GLN A 21 -5.90 7.30 -12.36
CA GLN A 21 -6.48 8.06 -11.24
C GLN A 21 -6.04 9.53 -11.25
N LEU A 22 -4.75 9.79 -11.50
CA LEU A 22 -4.25 11.16 -11.61
C LEU A 22 -4.87 11.89 -12.79
N TRP A 23 -4.92 11.25 -13.95
CA TRP A 23 -5.55 11.82 -15.14
C TRP A 23 -7.01 12.22 -14.87
N ILE A 24 -7.80 11.35 -14.24
CA ILE A 24 -9.19 11.64 -13.88
C ILE A 24 -9.29 12.86 -12.95
N LEU A 25 -8.37 13.02 -11.99
CA LEU A 25 -8.38 14.18 -11.12
C LEU A 25 -8.01 15.48 -11.87
N LEU A 26 -7.01 15.42 -12.77
CA LEU A 26 -6.58 16.56 -13.56
C LEU A 26 -7.68 17.07 -14.51
N GLU A 27 -8.48 16.15 -15.07
CA GLU A 27 -9.62 16.50 -15.94
C GLU A 27 -10.89 16.89 -15.16
N SER A 28 -10.86 16.79 -13.82
CA SER A 28 -12.05 17.06 -12.99
C SER A 28 -12.26 18.56 -12.79
N PRO A 29 -13.46 19.10 -13.09
CA PRO A 29 -13.80 20.49 -12.84
C PRO A 29 -13.92 20.84 -11.34
N ALA A 30 -13.77 19.84 -10.45
CA ALA A 30 -13.83 20.05 -9.00
C ALA A 30 -12.58 20.74 -8.44
N PHE A 31 -11.48 20.82 -9.21
CA PHE A 31 -10.22 21.42 -8.78
C PHE A 31 -9.93 22.70 -9.60
N ALA A 32 -9.46 23.74 -8.90
CA ALA A 32 -9.15 25.02 -9.52
C ALA A 32 -7.83 25.00 -10.31
N SER A 33 -6.96 24.00 -10.07
CA SER A 33 -5.66 23.86 -10.72
C SER A 33 -5.13 22.43 -10.66
N ASP A 34 -4.21 22.10 -11.57
CA ASP A 34 -3.47 20.82 -11.56
C ASP A 34 -2.70 20.60 -10.26
N LEU A 35 -2.23 21.70 -9.65
CA LEU A 35 -1.53 21.62 -8.36
C LEU A 35 -2.48 21.16 -7.24
N GLU A 36 -3.70 21.66 -7.23
CA GLU A 36 -4.73 21.24 -6.26
C GLU A 36 -5.14 19.79 -6.49
N ALA A 37 -5.36 19.38 -7.75
CA ALA A 37 -5.66 18.00 -8.10
C ALA A 37 -4.52 17.05 -7.68
N GLY A 38 -3.26 17.40 -7.97
CA GLY A 38 -2.08 16.66 -7.56
C GLY A 38 -1.93 16.62 -6.03
N TRP A 39 -2.21 17.73 -5.34
CA TRP A 39 -2.22 17.78 -3.89
C TRP A 39 -3.28 16.84 -3.32
N ARG A 40 -4.50 16.83 -3.88
CA ARG A 40 -5.58 15.93 -3.51
C ARG A 40 -5.23 14.45 -3.77
N PHE A 41 -4.62 14.16 -4.91
CA PHE A 41 -4.14 12.82 -5.27
C PHE A 41 -3.22 12.23 -4.20
N LEU A 42 -2.24 13.00 -3.72
CA LEU A 42 -1.28 12.54 -2.72
C LEU A 42 -1.86 12.40 -1.30
N ALA A 43 -3.12 12.78 -1.08
CA ALA A 43 -3.75 12.64 0.24
C ALA A 43 -3.95 11.18 0.67
N PHE A 44 -4.14 10.26 -0.27
CA PHE A 44 -4.62 8.92 0.01
C PHE A 44 -3.49 7.91 0.30
N PHE A 45 -3.68 7.12 1.36
CA PHE A 45 -2.80 5.99 1.70
C PHE A 45 -2.65 5.01 0.54
N THR A 46 -3.77 4.73 -0.17
CA THR A 46 -3.79 3.88 -1.37
C THR A 46 -2.82 4.37 -2.44
N ILE A 47 -2.81 5.66 -2.71
CA ILE A 47 -1.94 6.26 -3.74
C ILE A 47 -0.47 6.13 -3.35
N LEU A 48 -0.11 6.53 -2.14
CA LEU A 48 1.27 6.46 -1.65
C LEU A 48 1.76 5.01 -1.56
N THR A 49 0.88 4.08 -1.16
CA THR A 49 1.23 2.66 -1.07
C THR A 49 1.38 2.03 -2.46
N ASN A 50 0.49 2.32 -3.43
CA ASN A 50 0.65 1.84 -4.80
C ASN A 50 1.89 2.44 -5.47
N LEU A 51 2.25 3.69 -5.19
CA LEU A 51 3.51 4.28 -5.66
C LEU A 51 4.72 3.50 -5.11
N MET A 52 4.70 3.17 -3.82
CA MET A 52 5.74 2.33 -3.19
C MET A 52 5.80 0.95 -3.84
N VAL A 53 4.67 0.29 -4.06
CA VAL A 53 4.59 -1.03 -4.74
C VAL A 53 5.13 -0.95 -6.16
N GLY A 54 4.73 0.08 -6.92
CA GLY A 54 5.22 0.32 -8.28
C GLY A 54 6.74 0.45 -8.33
N ILE A 55 7.31 1.31 -7.48
CA ILE A 55 8.76 1.53 -7.39
C ILE A 55 9.50 0.25 -6.98
N VAL A 56 9.07 -0.40 -5.90
CA VAL A 56 9.70 -1.63 -5.38
C VAL A 56 9.66 -2.74 -6.44
N SER A 57 8.55 -2.88 -7.14
CA SER A 57 8.39 -3.91 -8.18
C SER A 57 9.18 -3.59 -9.44
N ALA A 58 9.19 -2.32 -9.90
CA ALA A 58 9.97 -1.88 -11.05
C ALA A 58 11.48 -2.08 -10.82
N VAL A 59 12.01 -1.62 -9.68
CA VAL A 59 13.42 -1.79 -9.34
C VAL A 59 13.80 -3.27 -9.28
N SER A 60 12.91 -4.10 -8.74
CA SER A 60 13.15 -5.55 -8.65
C SER A 60 13.14 -6.25 -10.01
N ALA A 61 12.35 -5.73 -10.96
CA ALA A 61 12.30 -6.26 -12.32
C ALA A 61 13.51 -5.83 -13.16
N ILE A 62 13.90 -4.55 -13.08
CA ILE A 62 14.88 -3.92 -13.98
C ILE A 62 16.29 -4.03 -13.42
N ALA A 63 16.49 -3.69 -12.14
CA ALA A 63 17.77 -3.52 -11.52
C ALA A 63 17.91 -4.26 -10.16
N PRO A 64 17.62 -5.59 -10.09
CA PRO A 64 17.61 -6.34 -8.82
C PRO A 64 18.98 -6.33 -8.10
N ASN A 65 20.07 -6.23 -8.84
CA ASN A 65 21.44 -6.26 -8.33
C ASN A 65 22.02 -4.86 -8.02
N SER A 66 21.27 -3.79 -8.24
CA SER A 66 21.66 -2.43 -7.85
C SER A 66 21.66 -2.27 -6.32
N ALA A 67 22.25 -1.19 -5.81
CA ALA A 67 22.19 -0.86 -4.38
C ALA A 67 20.72 -0.75 -3.91
N SER A 68 19.88 -0.03 -4.66
CA SER A 68 18.44 0.08 -4.38
C SER A 68 17.73 -1.27 -4.48
N GLY A 69 18.05 -2.09 -5.49
CA GLY A 69 17.45 -3.43 -5.65
C GLY A 69 17.73 -4.33 -4.44
N ARG A 70 18.97 -4.35 -3.95
CA ARG A 70 19.34 -5.11 -2.75
C ARG A 70 18.65 -4.59 -1.49
N LEU A 71 18.58 -3.27 -1.32
CA LEU A 71 17.88 -2.66 -0.17
C LEU A 71 16.38 -3.03 -0.17
N LEU A 72 15.73 -2.92 -1.31
CA LEU A 72 14.30 -3.20 -1.47
C LEU A 72 13.98 -4.71 -1.49
N ALA A 73 14.97 -5.59 -1.63
CA ALA A 73 14.80 -7.04 -1.55
C ALA A 73 14.80 -7.58 -0.12
N GLY A 74 15.09 -6.75 0.89
CA GLY A 74 15.11 -7.16 2.30
C GLY A 74 13.76 -7.76 2.75
N ALA A 75 13.80 -8.84 3.53
CA ALA A 75 12.61 -9.55 3.97
C ALA A 75 11.61 -8.64 4.70
N ASN A 76 12.10 -7.76 5.58
CA ASN A 76 11.27 -6.80 6.32
C ASN A 76 10.63 -5.76 5.39
N THR A 77 11.37 -5.24 4.40
CA THR A 77 10.85 -4.29 3.41
C THR A 77 9.72 -4.93 2.61
N ARG A 78 9.93 -6.16 2.13
CA ARG A 78 8.92 -6.91 1.36
C ARG A 78 7.69 -7.23 2.20
N ALA A 79 7.88 -7.68 3.44
CA ALA A 79 6.78 -7.92 4.37
C ALA A 79 6.00 -6.65 4.67
N GLY A 80 6.68 -5.50 4.88
CA GLY A 80 6.01 -4.21 5.05
C GLY A 80 5.17 -3.83 3.85
N VAL A 81 5.75 -3.85 2.64
CA VAL A 81 5.04 -3.45 1.42
C VAL A 81 3.83 -4.33 1.13
N VAL A 82 3.95 -5.66 1.28
CA VAL A 82 2.79 -6.55 1.07
C VAL A 82 1.72 -6.37 2.15
N LEU A 83 2.11 -6.08 3.40
CA LEU A 83 1.16 -5.77 4.46
C LEU A 83 0.36 -4.50 4.14
N TYR A 84 1.05 -3.43 3.75
CA TYR A 84 0.41 -2.14 3.48
C TYR A 84 -0.59 -2.25 2.34
N ILE A 85 -0.17 -2.82 1.21
CA ILE A 85 -1.06 -2.95 0.05
C ILE A 85 -2.15 -4.01 0.28
N GLY A 86 -1.87 -5.07 1.03
CA GLY A 86 -2.85 -6.06 1.44
C GLY A 86 -3.96 -5.43 2.30
N LEU A 87 -3.59 -4.58 3.27
CA LEU A 87 -4.57 -3.84 4.08
C LEU A 87 -5.32 -2.77 3.26
N VAL A 88 -4.71 -2.14 2.26
CA VAL A 88 -5.44 -1.31 1.28
C VAL A 88 -6.57 -2.11 0.66
N GLY A 89 -6.28 -3.30 0.11
CA GLY A 89 -7.31 -4.15 -0.49
C GLY A 89 -8.39 -4.58 0.50
N VAL A 90 -7.99 -5.08 1.67
CA VAL A 90 -8.94 -5.56 2.70
C VAL A 90 -9.84 -4.43 3.21
N ILE A 91 -9.26 -3.29 3.61
CA ILE A 91 -10.02 -2.15 4.13
C ILE A 91 -10.94 -1.58 3.06
N TYR A 92 -10.46 -1.48 1.81
CA TYR A 92 -11.28 -1.02 0.70
C TYR A 92 -12.52 -1.89 0.54
N HIS A 93 -12.37 -3.20 0.38
CA HIS A 93 -13.50 -4.10 0.13
C HIS A 93 -14.44 -4.26 1.33
N LEU A 94 -13.93 -4.14 2.56
CA LEU A 94 -14.76 -4.28 3.77
C LEU A 94 -15.48 -2.98 4.17
N LEU A 95 -14.86 -1.81 3.96
CA LEU A 95 -15.35 -0.55 4.53
C LEU A 95 -15.67 0.53 3.49
N LEU A 96 -15.05 0.51 2.32
CA LEU A 96 -15.11 1.65 1.39
C LEU A 96 -15.82 1.34 0.07
N SER A 97 -15.76 0.10 -0.42
CA SER A 97 -16.32 -0.26 -1.73
C SER A 97 -17.83 -0.07 -1.83
N GLY A 98 -18.55 -0.13 -0.70
CA GLY A 98 -19.99 0.12 -0.66
C GLY A 98 -20.40 1.60 -0.63
N LEU A 99 -19.43 2.52 -0.53
CA LEU A 99 -19.70 3.97 -0.42
C LEU A 99 -19.84 4.66 -1.79
N TRP A 100 -19.47 3.99 -2.87
CA TRP A 100 -19.51 4.55 -4.23
C TRP A 100 -19.60 3.45 -5.28
N ASP A 101 -19.97 3.82 -6.53
CA ASP A 101 -20.06 2.91 -7.68
C ASP A 101 -19.24 3.48 -8.85
N PRO A 102 -17.92 3.18 -8.93
CA PRO A 102 -17.05 3.71 -9.96
C PRO A 102 -17.42 3.17 -11.34
N GLN A 103 -17.46 4.04 -12.36
CA GLN A 103 -17.77 3.70 -13.74
C GLN A 103 -16.62 4.04 -14.69
N GLY A 104 -16.59 3.42 -15.87
CA GLY A 104 -15.61 3.72 -16.90
C GLY A 104 -14.15 3.58 -16.44
N TRP A 105 -13.33 4.59 -16.73
CA TRP A 105 -11.92 4.62 -16.34
C TRP A 105 -11.70 4.63 -14.83
N GLN A 106 -12.61 5.22 -14.06
CA GLN A 106 -12.57 5.20 -12.60
C GLN A 106 -12.66 3.77 -12.06
N LYS A 107 -13.50 2.92 -12.67
CA LYS A 107 -13.61 1.50 -12.30
C LYS A 107 -12.33 0.72 -12.60
N ILE A 108 -11.64 1.07 -13.71
CA ILE A 108 -10.36 0.44 -14.06
C ILE A 108 -9.28 0.83 -13.05
N ALA A 109 -9.17 2.13 -12.72
CA ALA A 109 -8.24 2.59 -11.70
C ALA A 109 -8.50 1.93 -10.35
N ASP A 110 -9.76 1.88 -9.95
CA ASP A 110 -10.22 1.26 -8.70
C ASP A 110 -9.82 -0.22 -8.63
N LEU A 111 -10.12 -1.01 -9.67
CA LEU A 111 -9.74 -2.42 -9.76
C LEU A 111 -8.22 -2.62 -9.68
N LEU A 112 -7.45 -1.80 -10.39
CA LEU A 112 -6.00 -1.89 -10.38
C LEU A 112 -5.40 -1.59 -9.00
N LEU A 113 -5.86 -0.51 -8.35
CA LEU A 113 -5.28 -0.01 -7.10
C LEU A 113 -5.73 -0.80 -5.86
N HIS A 114 -6.98 -1.31 -5.85
CA HIS A 114 -7.55 -1.94 -4.66
C HIS A 114 -7.70 -3.47 -4.76
N THR A 115 -7.57 -4.06 -5.95
CA THR A 115 -7.72 -5.50 -6.14
C THR A 115 -6.50 -6.12 -6.81
N ALA A 116 -6.17 -5.70 -8.05
CA ALA A 116 -5.13 -6.35 -8.84
C ALA A 116 -3.76 -6.23 -8.18
N THR A 117 -3.35 -5.00 -7.83
CA THR A 117 -2.05 -4.75 -7.19
C THR A 117 -1.90 -5.46 -5.84
N PRO A 118 -2.88 -5.39 -4.90
CA PRO A 118 -2.82 -6.16 -3.65
C PRO A 118 -2.68 -7.67 -3.84
N VAL A 119 -3.50 -8.25 -4.71
CA VAL A 119 -3.49 -9.70 -4.97
C VAL A 119 -2.17 -10.13 -5.60
N MET A 120 -1.71 -9.43 -6.65
CA MET A 120 -0.44 -9.74 -7.31
C MET A 120 0.75 -9.59 -6.35
N MET A 121 0.73 -8.58 -5.48
CA MET A 121 1.79 -8.38 -4.49
C MET A 121 1.81 -9.50 -3.44
N ALA A 122 0.64 -9.98 -2.99
CA ALA A 122 0.53 -11.13 -2.10
C ALA A 122 1.07 -12.40 -2.76
N ILE A 123 0.72 -12.66 -4.02
CA ILE A 123 1.26 -13.78 -4.81
C ILE A 123 2.78 -13.67 -4.93
N ALA A 124 3.30 -12.48 -5.27
CA ALA A 124 4.75 -12.26 -5.37
C ALA A 124 5.45 -12.54 -4.03
N TRP A 125 4.87 -12.09 -2.93
CA TRP A 125 5.43 -12.33 -1.61
C TRP A 125 5.45 -13.82 -1.24
N ILE A 126 4.36 -14.55 -1.51
CA ILE A 126 4.28 -15.99 -1.23
C ILE A 126 5.35 -16.75 -2.01
N PHE A 127 5.50 -16.50 -3.31
CA PHE A 127 6.29 -17.36 -4.20
C PHE A 127 7.73 -16.89 -4.43
N PHE A 128 8.01 -15.58 -4.30
CA PHE A 128 9.31 -15.04 -4.72
C PHE A 128 10.11 -14.38 -3.59
N ASP A 129 9.49 -13.91 -2.51
CA ASP A 129 10.20 -13.18 -1.46
C ASP A 129 10.78 -14.13 -0.39
N ALA A 130 11.98 -13.79 0.10
CA ALA A 130 12.61 -14.49 1.20
C ALA A 130 11.87 -14.20 2.52
N LYS A 131 11.70 -15.24 3.36
CA LYS A 131 10.96 -15.16 4.62
C LYS A 131 11.75 -15.62 5.84
N LYS A 132 12.95 -16.20 5.60
CA LYS A 132 13.77 -16.84 6.65
C LYS A 132 14.10 -15.91 7.81
N ASP A 133 14.35 -14.63 7.49
CA ASP A 133 14.80 -13.64 8.48
C ASP A 133 13.64 -12.83 9.09
N LEU A 134 12.39 -13.17 8.76
CA LEU A 134 11.22 -12.50 9.32
C LEU A 134 11.04 -12.87 10.79
N THR A 135 11.07 -11.85 11.65
CA THR A 135 10.83 -11.99 13.08
C THR A 135 9.88 -10.91 13.58
N LEU A 136 9.25 -11.12 14.73
CA LEU A 136 8.40 -10.11 15.36
C LEU A 136 9.14 -8.80 15.68
N LYS A 137 10.47 -8.84 15.74
CA LYS A 137 11.31 -7.62 15.88
C LYS A 137 11.21 -6.68 14.69
N ALA A 138 10.65 -7.12 13.55
CA ALA A 138 10.36 -6.26 12.41
C ALA A 138 9.11 -5.37 12.58
N LEU A 139 8.20 -5.71 13.50
CA LEU A 139 6.94 -4.98 13.69
C LEU A 139 7.12 -3.47 13.96
N PRO A 140 8.01 -3.02 14.85
CA PRO A 140 8.23 -1.59 15.04
C PRO A 140 8.65 -0.87 13.76
N GLN A 141 9.47 -1.50 12.93
CA GLN A 141 9.93 -0.95 11.66
C GLN A 141 8.78 -0.90 10.62
N ILE A 142 7.97 -1.93 10.58
CA ILE A 142 6.82 -2.02 9.66
C ILE A 142 5.75 -0.99 10.03
N ILE A 143 5.49 -0.73 11.33
CA ILE A 143 4.44 0.22 11.74
C ILE A 143 4.79 1.69 11.48
N VAL A 144 6.06 2.02 11.23
CA VAL A 144 6.50 3.41 10.99
C VAL A 144 5.73 4.07 9.85
N TYR A 145 5.56 3.38 8.72
CA TYR A 145 4.89 3.96 7.55
C TYR A 145 3.41 4.29 7.80
N PRO A 146 2.55 3.38 8.31
CA PRO A 146 1.15 3.71 8.61
C PRO A 146 1.02 4.83 9.65
N VAL A 147 1.88 4.86 10.68
CA VAL A 147 1.89 5.94 11.68
C VAL A 147 2.31 7.28 11.06
N ALA A 148 3.39 7.29 10.28
CA ALA A 148 3.83 8.49 9.57
C ALA A 148 2.76 9.00 8.59
N TYR A 149 2.08 8.10 7.88
CA TYR A 149 0.95 8.47 7.05
C TYR A 149 -0.19 9.09 7.86
N THR A 150 -0.54 8.50 9.00
CA THR A 150 -1.61 9.05 9.86
C THR A 150 -1.28 10.48 10.29
N VAL A 151 -0.04 10.71 10.76
CA VAL A 151 0.43 12.06 11.13
C VAL A 151 0.34 13.01 9.92
N TYR A 152 0.81 12.57 8.76
CA TYR A 152 0.74 13.34 7.52
C TYR A 152 -0.70 13.71 7.15
N ALA A 153 -1.65 12.74 7.16
CA ALA A 153 -3.05 12.98 6.85
C ALA A 153 -3.73 13.92 7.84
N MET A 154 -3.40 13.81 9.13
CA MET A 154 -3.92 14.69 10.18
C MET A 154 -3.41 16.12 10.04
N ILE A 155 -2.12 16.31 9.76
CA ILE A 155 -1.54 17.65 9.53
C ILE A 155 -2.17 18.31 8.31
N ARG A 156 -2.33 17.55 7.21
CA ARG A 156 -2.99 18.05 6.01
C ARG A 156 -4.43 18.45 6.26
N GLY A 157 -5.21 17.55 6.87
CA GLY A 157 -6.62 17.80 7.15
C GLY A 157 -6.83 19.01 8.04
N ALA A 158 -5.93 19.25 9.00
CA ALA A 158 -5.94 20.46 9.81
C ALA A 158 -5.61 21.74 9.00
N GLY A 159 -4.83 21.60 7.92
CA GLY A 159 -4.42 22.72 7.07
C GLY A 159 -5.41 23.07 5.95
N ASP A 160 -5.93 22.06 5.25
CA ASP A 160 -6.79 22.23 4.06
C ASP A 160 -8.25 21.76 4.24
N GLY A 161 -8.60 21.26 5.43
CA GLY A 161 -9.95 20.79 5.77
C GLY A 161 -10.33 19.46 5.15
N PHE A 162 -9.41 18.80 4.41
CA PHE A 162 -9.70 17.53 3.75
C PHE A 162 -9.07 16.32 4.43
N TYR A 163 -9.91 15.43 4.92
CA TYR A 163 -9.51 14.13 5.45
C TYR A 163 -9.87 13.02 4.45
N PRO A 164 -8.89 12.21 3.97
CA PRO A 164 -9.12 11.29 2.86
C PRO A 164 -10.00 10.08 3.21
N TYR A 165 -10.26 9.84 4.48
CA TYR A 165 -11.09 8.72 4.93
C TYR A 165 -12.06 9.13 6.04
N PRO A 166 -13.31 8.64 6.02
CA PRO A 166 -14.33 8.99 7.02
C PRO A 166 -13.90 8.67 8.46
N PHE A 167 -13.12 7.62 8.66
CA PHE A 167 -12.70 7.19 10.00
C PHE A 167 -11.56 8.05 10.62
N ILE A 168 -10.96 8.98 9.86
CA ILE A 168 -10.00 9.97 10.35
C ILE A 168 -10.48 11.41 10.16
N ASP A 169 -11.72 11.60 9.77
CA ASP A 169 -12.29 12.94 9.59
C ASP A 169 -12.64 13.57 10.93
N VAL A 170 -11.79 14.53 11.35
CA VAL A 170 -11.97 15.24 12.63
C VAL A 170 -13.16 16.20 12.57
N SER A 171 -13.49 16.73 11.40
CA SER A 171 -14.61 17.66 11.24
C SER A 171 -15.95 16.99 11.51
N GLU A 172 -16.08 15.71 11.17
CA GLU A 172 -17.28 14.91 11.37
C GLU A 172 -17.28 14.17 12.72
N LEU A 173 -16.13 13.62 13.14
CA LEU A 173 -16.06 12.71 14.28
C LEU A 173 -15.52 13.36 15.57
N GLY A 174 -14.81 14.47 15.46
CA GLY A 174 -14.03 15.04 16.55
C GLY A 174 -12.78 14.24 16.90
N TYR A 175 -11.82 14.90 17.57
CA TYR A 175 -10.50 14.33 17.89
C TYR A 175 -10.55 13.03 18.71
N ALA A 176 -11.46 12.96 19.71
CA ALA A 176 -11.54 11.79 20.59
C ALA A 176 -11.90 10.50 19.81
N ARG A 177 -12.87 10.57 18.89
CA ARG A 177 -13.28 9.43 18.08
C ARG A 177 -12.20 9.06 17.07
N VAL A 178 -11.61 10.06 16.41
CA VAL A 178 -10.51 9.83 15.46
C VAL A 178 -9.32 9.17 16.16
N LEU A 179 -8.95 9.61 17.36
CA LEU A 179 -7.87 8.96 18.13
C LEU A 179 -8.19 7.49 18.43
N MET A 180 -9.42 7.17 18.84
CA MET A 180 -9.83 5.76 19.03
C MET A 180 -9.72 4.95 17.75
N ASN A 181 -10.14 5.51 16.60
CA ASN A 181 -10.03 4.86 15.30
C ASN A 181 -8.56 4.63 14.90
N VAL A 182 -7.68 5.61 15.14
CA VAL A 182 -6.23 5.50 14.88
C VAL A 182 -5.60 4.41 15.75
N VAL A 183 -5.96 4.32 17.03
CA VAL A 183 -5.51 3.23 17.91
C VAL A 183 -5.99 1.88 17.38
N GLY A 184 -7.27 1.78 16.99
CA GLY A 184 -7.83 0.57 16.40
C GLY A 184 -7.14 0.15 15.09
N LEU A 185 -6.88 1.10 14.20
CA LEU A 185 -6.14 0.86 12.96
C LEU A 185 -4.70 0.41 13.23
N THR A 186 -4.02 1.07 14.18
CA THR A 186 -2.66 0.69 14.58
C THR A 186 -2.63 -0.75 15.11
N ALA A 187 -3.59 -1.12 15.96
CA ALA A 187 -3.74 -2.48 16.45
C ALA A 187 -4.01 -3.47 15.31
N ALA A 188 -4.84 -3.13 14.34
CA ALA A 188 -5.10 -3.94 13.14
C ALA A 188 -3.83 -4.15 12.30
N PHE A 189 -3.02 -3.10 12.09
CA PHE A 189 -1.73 -3.20 11.40
C PHE A 189 -0.74 -4.10 12.16
N LEU A 190 -0.66 -3.98 13.48
CA LEU A 190 0.20 -4.83 14.31
C LEU A 190 -0.25 -6.29 14.29
N PHE A 191 -1.55 -6.53 14.40
CA PHE A 191 -2.13 -7.88 14.32
C PHE A 191 -1.88 -8.53 12.95
N ALA A 192 -2.22 -7.82 11.86
CA ALA A 192 -2.01 -8.30 10.51
C ALA A 192 -0.52 -8.50 10.19
N GLY A 193 0.36 -7.62 10.67
CA GLY A 193 1.81 -7.76 10.55
C GLY A 193 2.34 -8.97 11.31
N GLY A 194 1.87 -9.20 12.53
CA GLY A 194 2.18 -10.40 13.31
C GLY A 194 1.74 -11.67 12.60
N LEU A 195 0.51 -11.69 12.08
CA LEU A 195 -0.03 -12.82 11.32
C LEU A 195 0.79 -13.07 10.04
N LEU A 196 1.12 -12.02 9.28
CA LEU A 196 1.96 -12.12 8.09
C LEU A 196 3.32 -12.74 8.41
N ILE A 197 3.96 -12.33 9.51
CA ILE A 197 5.24 -12.89 9.95
C ILE A 197 5.10 -14.37 10.31
N LEU A 198 4.04 -14.75 11.01
CA LEU A 198 3.78 -16.16 11.35
C LEU A 198 3.55 -17.00 10.09
N ILE A 199 2.75 -16.52 9.14
CA ILE A 199 2.55 -17.17 7.84
C ILE A 199 3.90 -17.29 7.11
N GLY A 200 4.70 -16.25 7.07
CA GLY A 200 6.02 -16.27 6.44
C GLY A 200 6.95 -17.32 7.04
N ARG A 201 6.96 -17.46 8.38
CA ARG A 201 7.72 -18.50 9.08
C ARG A 201 7.22 -19.91 8.76
N ALA A 202 5.90 -20.11 8.73
CA ALA A 202 5.30 -21.39 8.37
C ALA A 202 5.65 -21.77 6.92
N LEU A 203 5.55 -20.85 5.98
CA LEU A 203 5.94 -21.06 4.58
C LEU A 203 7.44 -21.40 4.45
N SER A 204 8.29 -20.73 5.21
CA SER A 204 9.73 -21.04 5.25
C SER A 204 10.00 -22.44 5.79
N ALA A 205 9.28 -22.89 6.81
CA ALA A 205 9.45 -24.22 7.42
C ALA A 205 9.08 -25.36 6.46
N VAL A 206 8.15 -25.15 5.54
CA VAL A 206 7.75 -26.14 4.51
C VAL A 206 8.51 -25.98 3.19
N GLY A 207 9.60 -25.20 3.18
CA GLY A 207 10.52 -25.11 2.04
C GLY A 207 10.18 -24.05 0.99
N PHE A 208 9.16 -23.21 1.23
CA PHE A 208 8.96 -22.03 0.39
C PHE A 208 10.13 -21.08 0.58
N ARG A 209 10.67 -20.60 -0.51
CA ARG A 209 11.85 -19.76 -0.69
C ARG A 209 12.47 -19.17 0.58
N THR A 210 13.59 -19.76 1.01
CA THR A 210 14.29 -19.38 2.25
C THR A 210 15.40 -18.34 2.01
N SER A 211 15.79 -18.08 0.75
CA SER A 211 16.88 -17.17 0.38
C SER A 211 16.50 -16.30 -0.82
N PRO A 212 16.98 -15.04 -0.91
CA PRO A 212 16.83 -14.23 -2.10
C PRO A 212 17.47 -14.94 -3.31
N ALA A 213 16.91 -14.71 -4.52
CA ALA A 213 17.54 -15.18 -5.75
C ALA A 213 18.95 -14.57 -5.87
N ARG A 214 19.94 -15.40 -6.04
CA ARG A 214 21.27 -14.97 -6.43
C ARG A 214 21.27 -14.41 -7.85
#